data_44b59b257e0500d905ec948b5eaaba59
#
_entry.id   44b59b257e0500d905ec948b5eaaba59
#
_cell.length_a   1.000
_cell.length_b   1.000
_cell.length_c   1.000
_cell.angle_alpha   90.00
_cell.angle_beta   90.00
_cell.angle_gamma   90.00
#
_symmetry.space_group_name_H-M   'P 1'
#
loop_
_entity.id
_entity.type
_entity.pdbx_description
1 polymer ?
#
loop_
_entity_poly.entity_id
_entity_poly.type
_entity_poly.pdbx_seq_one_letter_code
_entity_poly.pdbx_strand_id
1 'polypeptide(L)'
;MKNLFIICALALFSANVSAQSLPKGSLIGIHNVSLKLNGSTTQAQYLEAFKSKWIPAASKAFDCEVRVLSHVRGTSDNKIGLIFIYKSAAARDKFYVSDGVLNDAGKAAAAKFASIEAELNKLGSTSGSYIDWAVQ
;
A
#
# COMPACT_ATOMS: atom_id res chain seq x y z
N MET A 1 1.70 -48.07 -45.65
CA MET A 1 1.00 -46.86 -45.26
C MET A 1 0.85 -46.91 -43.77
N LYS A 2 1.66 -46.13 -43.02
CA LYS A 2 1.68 -46.10 -41.56
C LYS A 2 1.07 -44.77 -41.11
N ASN A 3 -0.12 -44.81 -40.54
CA ASN A 3 -0.81 -43.63 -40.00
C ASN A 3 -0.19 -43.29 -38.65
N LEU A 4 0.53 -42.18 -38.60
CA LEU A 4 1.10 -41.63 -37.38
C LEU A 4 0.03 -40.73 -36.74
N PHE A 5 -0.64 -41.21 -35.69
CA PHE A 5 -1.53 -40.38 -34.86
C PHE A 5 -0.67 -39.51 -33.94
N ILE A 6 -0.61 -38.23 -34.24
CA ILE A 6 -0.03 -37.21 -33.33
C ILE A 6 -1.13 -36.81 -32.34
N ILE A 7 -1.07 -37.34 -31.12
CA ILE A 7 -1.90 -36.90 -30.00
C ILE A 7 -1.26 -35.61 -29.46
N CYS A 8 -1.78 -34.44 -29.84
CA CYS A 8 -1.49 -33.19 -29.18
C CYS A 8 -2.15 -33.18 -27.79
N ALA A 9 -1.38 -33.50 -26.74
CA ALA A 9 -1.80 -33.28 -25.38
C ALA A 9 -1.80 -31.77 -25.11
N LEU A 10 -2.96 -31.13 -25.21
CA LEU A 10 -3.19 -29.78 -24.67
C LEU A 10 -3.11 -29.88 -23.13
N ALA A 11 -1.96 -29.57 -22.58
CA ALA A 11 -1.81 -29.30 -21.16
C ALA A 11 -2.56 -27.97 -20.88
N LEU A 12 -3.79 -28.07 -20.40
CA LEU A 12 -4.52 -26.96 -19.83
C LEU A 12 -3.81 -26.56 -18.53
N PHE A 13 -2.90 -25.59 -18.62
CA PHE A 13 -2.42 -24.85 -17.45
C PHE A 13 -3.59 -24.02 -16.95
N SER A 14 -4.39 -24.59 -16.05
CA SER A 14 -5.31 -23.85 -15.21
C SER A 14 -4.46 -23.01 -14.27
N ALA A 15 -4.12 -21.78 -14.69
CA ALA A 15 -3.64 -20.77 -13.77
C ALA A 15 -4.76 -20.55 -12.74
N ASN A 16 -4.61 -21.14 -11.56
CA ASN A 16 -5.43 -20.81 -10.41
C ASN A 16 -5.15 -19.35 -10.08
N VAL A 17 -5.90 -18.42 -10.69
CA VAL A 17 -5.99 -17.05 -10.23
C VAL A 17 -6.76 -17.11 -8.93
N SER A 18 -6.05 -17.39 -7.83
CA SER A 18 -6.59 -17.16 -6.49
C SER A 18 -6.83 -15.66 -6.38
N ALA A 19 -8.06 -15.22 -6.55
CA ALA A 19 -8.46 -13.90 -6.07
C ALA A 19 -8.07 -13.88 -4.58
N GLN A 20 -7.05 -13.10 -4.24
CA GLN A 20 -6.63 -12.96 -2.86
C GLN A 20 -7.74 -12.24 -2.10
N SER A 21 -8.67 -13.01 -1.54
CA SER A 21 -9.63 -12.50 -0.58
C SER A 21 -8.88 -12.11 0.68
N LEU A 22 -9.20 -10.94 1.21
CA LEU A 22 -8.68 -10.56 2.51
C LEU A 22 -9.29 -11.47 3.57
N PRO A 23 -8.47 -12.09 4.43
CA PRO A 23 -9.00 -12.96 5.48
C PRO A 23 -9.95 -12.19 6.41
N LYS A 24 -10.99 -12.88 6.91
CA LYS A 24 -11.86 -12.35 7.96
C LYS A 24 -11.02 -11.89 9.15
N GLY A 25 -11.34 -10.71 9.68
CA GLY A 25 -10.62 -10.09 10.79
C GLY A 25 -9.41 -9.24 10.37
N SER A 26 -9.05 -9.24 9.07
CA SER A 26 -8.05 -8.28 8.57
C SER A 26 -8.54 -6.84 8.82
N LEU A 27 -7.61 -5.95 9.12
CA LEU A 27 -7.88 -4.52 9.24
C LEU A 27 -7.39 -3.79 8.00
N ILE A 28 -8.25 -2.95 7.42
CA ILE A 28 -7.95 -2.13 6.25
C ILE A 28 -8.03 -0.67 6.65
N GLY A 29 -6.89 0.02 6.68
CA GLY A 29 -6.83 1.47 6.82
C GLY A 29 -6.88 2.14 5.44
N ILE A 30 -7.91 2.91 5.16
CA ILE A 30 -8.03 3.69 3.93
C ILE A 30 -7.70 5.14 4.24
N HIS A 31 -6.65 5.64 3.59
CA HIS A 31 -6.17 7.01 3.76
C HIS A 31 -6.49 7.83 2.50
N ASN A 32 -7.16 8.95 2.68
CA ASN A 32 -7.33 9.98 1.66
C ASN A 32 -6.25 11.03 1.86
N VAL A 33 -5.29 11.09 0.96
CA VAL A 33 -4.10 11.94 1.10
C VAL A 33 -4.13 13.05 0.07
N SER A 34 -4.05 14.29 0.53
CA SER A 34 -3.81 15.46 -0.29
C SER A 34 -2.30 15.69 -0.39
N LEU A 35 -1.83 15.98 -1.60
CA LEU A 35 -0.42 16.19 -1.91
C LEU A 35 -0.15 17.63 -2.23
N LYS A 36 0.79 18.27 -1.51
CA LYS A 36 1.32 19.59 -1.80
C LYS A 36 2.75 19.43 -2.30
N LEU A 37 2.97 19.70 -3.58
CA LEU A 37 4.27 19.55 -4.24
C LEU A 37 5.15 20.79 -4.03
N ASN A 38 6.46 20.59 -3.95
CA ASN A 38 7.45 21.63 -3.81
C ASN A 38 8.07 22.01 -5.17
N GLY A 39 8.23 23.30 -5.42
CA GLY A 39 8.91 23.82 -6.62
C GLY A 39 8.36 23.26 -7.92
N SER A 40 9.21 22.69 -8.75
CA SER A 40 8.87 22.08 -10.04
C SER A 40 8.59 20.57 -9.96
N THR A 41 8.47 20.00 -8.77
CA THR A 41 8.16 18.58 -8.60
C THR A 41 6.81 18.25 -9.19
N THR A 42 6.74 17.22 -10.03
CA THR A 42 5.48 16.70 -10.57
C THR A 42 4.91 15.61 -9.66
N GLN A 43 3.59 15.39 -9.74
CA GLN A 43 2.94 14.29 -9.03
C GLN A 43 3.55 12.93 -9.41
N ALA A 44 3.91 12.74 -10.69
CA ALA A 44 4.53 11.50 -11.16
C ALA A 44 5.88 11.25 -10.46
N GLN A 45 6.74 12.27 -10.34
CA GLN A 45 8.02 12.17 -9.65
C GLN A 45 7.85 11.84 -8.16
N TYR A 46 6.90 12.51 -7.49
CA TYR A 46 6.61 12.21 -6.09
C TYR A 46 6.12 10.77 -5.92
N LEU A 47 5.14 10.34 -6.73
CA LEU A 47 4.58 9.00 -6.66
C LEU A 47 5.60 7.90 -6.98
N GLU A 48 6.52 8.14 -7.91
CA GLU A 48 7.61 7.20 -8.21
C GLU A 48 8.52 7.00 -7.00
N ALA A 49 8.99 8.09 -6.38
CA ALA A 49 9.81 8.02 -5.17
C ALA A 49 9.05 7.38 -4.00
N PHE A 50 7.76 7.70 -3.86
CA PHE A 50 6.90 7.15 -2.83
C PHE A 50 6.72 5.63 -2.99
N LYS A 51 6.39 5.16 -4.20
CA LYS A 51 6.18 3.75 -4.51
C LYS A 51 7.46 2.92 -4.43
N SER A 52 8.57 3.46 -4.92
CA SER A 52 9.83 2.72 -4.99
C SER A 52 10.60 2.68 -3.67
N LYS A 53 10.44 3.67 -2.79
CA LYS A 53 11.21 3.79 -1.56
C LYS A 53 10.33 3.69 -0.30
N TRP A 54 9.34 4.56 -0.16
CA TRP A 54 8.58 4.68 1.08
C TRP A 54 7.67 3.47 1.34
N ILE A 55 6.91 3.03 0.34
CA ILE A 55 5.98 1.90 0.49
C ILE A 55 6.68 0.63 0.95
N PRO A 56 7.77 0.16 0.31
CA PRO A 56 8.47 -1.04 0.76
C PRO A 56 9.03 -0.89 2.18
N ALA A 57 9.54 0.29 2.52
CA ALA A 57 10.10 0.56 3.84
C ALA A 57 9.02 0.57 4.93
N ALA A 58 7.90 1.27 4.69
CA ALA A 58 6.77 1.32 5.60
C ALA A 58 6.12 -0.05 5.78
N SER A 59 5.86 -0.78 4.68
CA SER A 59 5.31 -2.14 4.73
C SER A 59 6.15 -3.07 5.60
N LYS A 60 7.47 -3.03 5.44
CA LYS A 60 8.40 -3.82 6.23
C LYS A 60 8.43 -3.39 7.70
N ALA A 61 8.44 -2.07 7.97
CA ALA A 61 8.57 -1.53 9.32
C ALA A 61 7.32 -1.77 10.16
N PHE A 62 6.14 -1.66 9.57
CA PHE A 62 4.84 -1.84 10.22
C PHE A 62 4.22 -3.24 10.05
N ASP A 63 4.94 -4.20 9.46
CA ASP A 63 4.46 -5.58 9.18
C ASP A 63 3.04 -5.58 8.57
N CYS A 64 2.84 -4.77 7.55
CA CYS A 64 1.57 -4.64 6.82
C CYS A 64 1.80 -4.51 5.32
N GLU A 65 0.77 -4.74 4.54
CA GLU A 65 0.80 -4.41 3.12
C GLU A 65 0.34 -2.96 2.91
N VAL A 66 1.09 -2.19 2.12
CA VAL A 66 0.71 -0.83 1.73
C VAL A 66 0.54 -0.76 0.22
N ARG A 67 -0.59 -0.19 -0.23
CA ARG A 67 -0.88 0.04 -1.66
C ARG A 67 -1.26 1.49 -1.91
N VAL A 68 -0.88 2.01 -3.09
CA VAL A 68 -1.37 3.30 -3.58
C VAL A 68 -2.59 3.08 -4.45
N LEU A 69 -3.60 3.89 -4.23
CA LEU A 69 -4.78 3.99 -5.09
C LEU A 69 -4.65 5.23 -5.96
N SER A 70 -4.88 5.06 -7.25
CA SER A 70 -5.04 6.17 -8.17
C SER A 70 -6.52 6.54 -8.26
N HIS A 71 -6.80 7.84 -8.23
CA HIS A 71 -8.13 8.34 -8.42
C HIS A 71 -8.58 8.14 -9.89
N VAL A 72 -9.74 7.53 -10.10
CA VAL A 72 -10.27 7.20 -11.44
C VAL A 72 -11.51 8.00 -11.79
N ARG A 73 -12.35 8.34 -10.81
CA ARG A 73 -13.61 9.06 -11.01
C ARG A 73 -13.92 9.97 -9.82
N GLY A 74 -14.70 11.03 -10.06
CA GLY A 74 -15.08 12.05 -9.07
C GLY A 74 -14.16 13.27 -9.14
N THR A 75 -14.32 14.22 -8.22
CA THR A 75 -13.52 15.45 -8.14
C THR A 75 -12.41 15.23 -7.12
N SER A 76 -11.15 15.29 -7.55
CA SER A 76 -10.05 15.36 -6.59
C SER A 76 -8.78 15.89 -7.23
N ASP A 77 -8.40 17.09 -6.84
CA ASP A 77 -7.14 17.69 -7.22
C ASP A 77 -6.04 17.14 -6.32
N ASN A 78 -4.97 16.60 -6.93
CA ASN A 78 -3.76 16.11 -6.23
C ASN A 78 -4.02 15.17 -5.04
N LYS A 79 -5.06 14.34 -5.10
CA LYS A 79 -5.36 13.35 -4.08
C LYS A 79 -4.88 11.98 -4.50
N ILE A 80 -4.30 11.29 -3.57
CA ILE A 80 -3.95 9.87 -3.67
C ILE A 80 -4.65 9.10 -2.56
N GLY A 81 -4.99 7.86 -2.82
CA GLY A 81 -5.44 6.95 -1.78
C GLY A 81 -4.29 6.05 -1.35
N LEU A 82 -4.24 5.72 -0.07
CA LEU A 82 -3.39 4.66 0.46
C LEU A 82 -4.26 3.64 1.16
N ILE A 83 -3.92 2.37 0.96
CA ILE A 83 -4.50 1.28 1.75
C ILE A 83 -3.38 0.65 2.57
N PHE A 84 -3.60 0.56 3.88
CA PHE A 84 -2.80 -0.25 4.79
C PHE A 84 -3.59 -1.50 5.13
N ILE A 85 -3.03 -2.67 4.93
CA ILE A 85 -3.68 -3.95 5.21
C ILE A 85 -2.89 -4.66 6.29
N TYR A 86 -3.47 -4.74 7.49
CA TYR A 86 -2.95 -5.50 8.60
C TYR A 86 -3.66 -6.86 8.71
N LYS A 87 -2.98 -7.86 9.20
CA LYS A 87 -3.55 -9.20 9.44
C LYS A 87 -4.71 -9.18 10.43
N SER A 88 -4.74 -8.19 11.35
CA SER A 88 -5.79 -7.98 12.35
C SER A 88 -5.68 -6.59 12.97
N ALA A 89 -6.70 -6.15 13.72
CA ALA A 89 -6.63 -4.96 14.55
C ALA A 89 -5.48 -5.07 15.57
N ALA A 90 -5.31 -6.21 16.22
CA ALA A 90 -4.21 -6.44 17.16
C ALA A 90 -2.81 -6.31 16.51
N ALA A 91 -2.66 -6.62 15.23
CA ALA A 91 -1.41 -6.42 14.51
C ALA A 91 -1.10 -4.93 14.31
N ARG A 92 -2.11 -4.12 14.03
CA ARG A 92 -2.00 -2.65 13.95
C ARG A 92 -1.70 -2.04 15.32
N ASP A 93 -2.39 -2.48 16.36
CA ASP A 93 -2.28 -1.93 17.72
C ASP A 93 -0.91 -2.17 18.38
N LYS A 94 -0.08 -3.05 17.79
CA LYS A 94 1.35 -3.14 18.17
C LYS A 94 2.11 -1.83 17.97
N PHE A 95 1.66 -0.98 17.06
CA PHE A 95 2.35 0.24 16.65
C PHE A 95 1.61 1.53 17.05
N TYR A 96 0.35 1.44 17.45
CA TYR A 96 -0.50 2.59 17.73
C TYR A 96 -1.18 2.46 19.09
N VAL A 97 -1.31 3.59 19.82
CA VAL A 97 -2.06 3.66 21.08
C VAL A 97 -3.50 4.09 20.85
N SER A 98 -3.75 4.85 19.78
CA SER A 98 -5.06 5.36 19.41
C SER A 98 -5.03 5.82 17.94
N ASP A 99 -6.07 6.49 17.49
CA ASP A 99 -6.22 6.97 16.11
C ASP A 99 -5.03 7.80 15.64
N GLY A 100 -4.19 7.19 14.81
CA GLY A 100 -3.02 7.82 14.20
C GLY A 100 -1.85 8.13 15.16
N VAL A 101 -1.97 7.81 16.45
CA VAL A 101 -0.92 8.08 17.44
C VAL A 101 -0.02 6.87 17.61
N LEU A 102 1.24 6.99 17.22
CA LEU A 102 2.23 5.94 17.37
C LEU A 102 2.62 5.75 18.84
N ASN A 103 2.67 4.49 19.28
CA ASN A 103 3.34 4.10 20.52
C ASN A 103 4.86 4.02 20.31
N ASP A 104 5.62 3.60 21.31
CA ASP A 104 7.09 3.55 21.21
C ASP A 104 7.57 2.56 20.15
N ALA A 105 6.91 1.42 19.98
CA ALA A 105 7.21 0.48 18.90
C ALA A 105 6.93 1.10 17.51
N GLY A 106 5.84 1.84 17.37
CA GLY A 106 5.50 2.58 16.17
C GLY A 106 6.52 3.67 15.84
N LYS A 107 6.94 4.45 16.84
CA LYS A 107 8.01 5.45 16.68
C LYS A 107 9.32 4.81 16.25
N ALA A 108 9.70 3.68 16.87
CA ALA A 108 10.88 2.92 16.49
C ALA A 108 10.79 2.34 15.07
N ALA A 109 9.59 1.92 14.64
CA ALA A 109 9.34 1.47 13.28
C ALA A 109 9.49 2.63 12.28
N ALA A 110 8.88 3.79 12.54
CA ALA A 110 8.97 4.98 11.71
C ALA A 110 10.41 5.49 11.57
N ALA A 111 11.20 5.46 12.65
CA ALA A 111 12.60 5.86 12.64
C ALA A 111 13.46 5.08 11.62
N LYS A 112 13.07 3.84 11.27
CA LYS A 112 13.82 3.01 10.31
C LYS A 112 13.81 3.56 8.88
N PHE A 113 12.86 4.42 8.54
CA PHE A 113 12.75 5.02 7.20
C PHE A 113 12.65 6.56 7.24
N ALA A 114 13.03 7.18 8.34
CA ALA A 114 13.01 8.63 8.49
C ALA A 114 13.85 9.37 7.42
N SER A 115 14.97 8.77 6.96
CA SER A 115 15.76 9.33 5.86
C SER A 115 14.99 9.36 4.54
N ILE A 116 14.17 8.34 4.28
CA ILE A 116 13.30 8.27 3.09
C ILE A 116 12.21 9.34 3.17
N GLU A 117 11.61 9.53 4.34
CA GLU A 117 10.63 10.59 4.57
C GLU A 117 11.26 11.98 4.37
N ALA A 118 12.49 12.19 4.86
CA ALA A 118 13.21 13.44 4.64
C ALA A 118 13.49 13.71 3.14
N GLU A 119 13.76 12.67 2.33
CA GLU A 119 13.87 12.80 0.88
C GLU A 119 12.54 13.16 0.22
N LEU A 120 11.46 12.49 0.60
CA LEU A 120 10.12 12.78 0.09
C LEU A 120 9.65 14.18 0.46
N ASN A 121 9.95 14.65 1.66
CA ASN A 121 9.60 16.00 2.11
C ASN A 121 10.29 17.12 1.29
N LYS A 122 11.39 16.81 0.61
CA LYS A 122 12.01 17.73 -0.36
C LYS A 122 11.17 17.85 -1.64
N LEU A 123 10.44 16.81 -2.00
CA LEU A 123 9.59 16.76 -3.19
C LEU A 123 8.19 17.32 -2.91
N GLY A 124 7.69 17.16 -1.70
CA GLY A 124 6.35 17.60 -1.31
C GLY A 124 5.99 17.16 0.09
N SER A 125 4.81 17.56 0.53
CA SER A 125 4.23 17.16 1.81
C SER A 125 2.85 16.57 1.61
N THR A 126 2.42 15.74 2.55
CA THR A 126 1.11 15.11 2.55
C THR A 126 0.30 15.53 3.77
N SER A 127 -1.00 15.62 3.59
CA SER A 127 -1.98 15.75 4.66
C SER A 127 -3.20 14.90 4.31
N GLY A 128 -3.96 14.48 5.30
CA GLY A 128 -5.12 13.66 4.99
C GLY A 128 -5.88 13.15 6.20
N SER A 129 -6.87 12.31 5.91
CA SER A 129 -7.67 11.59 6.88
C SER A 129 -7.63 10.10 6.58
N TYR A 130 -7.96 9.28 7.57
CA TYR A 130 -8.06 7.84 7.36
C TYR A 130 -9.27 7.26 8.08
N ILE A 131 -9.68 6.07 7.64
CA ILE A 131 -10.74 5.28 8.28
C ILE A 131 -10.25 3.83 8.28
N ASP A 132 -10.38 3.16 9.42
CA ASP A 132 -10.09 1.74 9.58
C ASP A 132 -11.36 0.90 9.44
N TRP A 133 -11.26 -0.19 8.67
CA TRP A 133 -12.34 -1.14 8.41
C TRP A 133 -11.89 -2.56 8.77
N ALA A 134 -12.72 -3.29 9.48
CA ALA A 134 -12.48 -4.72 9.72
C ALA A 134 -13.23 -5.56 8.68
N VAL A 135 -12.55 -6.55 8.10
CA VAL A 135 -13.15 -7.53 7.18
C VAL A 135 -14.03 -8.48 7.98
N GLN A 136 -15.33 -8.58 7.63
CA GLN A 136 -16.35 -9.38 8.32
C GLN A 136 -16.43 -10.82 7.80
#